data_2d1ae8e0a0c9715d8223144be7de2df3
#
_entry.id   2d1ae8e0a0c9715d8223144be7de2df3
#
_cell.length_a   1.000
_cell.length_b   1.000
_cell.length_c   1.000
_cell.angle_alpha   90.00
_cell.angle_beta   90.00
_cell.angle_gamma   90.00
#
_symmetry.space_group_name_H-M   'P 1'
#
loop_
_entity.id
_entity.type
_entity.pdbx_description
1 polymer ?
#
loop_
_entity_poly.entity_id
_entity_poly.type
_entity_poly.pdbx_seq_one_letter_code
_entity_poly.pdbx_strand_id
1 'polypeptide(L)'
;MKRDTVLITGSSRGIGSAIAKTLAKENYNIVINYKENEVEAKKVFEEIKTYNPNVLMIRADIRKTNEVENMFNEIEKVFGNVDILINNAGIASIRFFQDITEEEWEDIFNVNVHGSYRCIKRAIPSMINNKYGKIIGISSIWGVTGGALEAHYSATKGAIISMNKALAKELGYSGITVNTVAPGGVDTDMLSSVPKENIDAYCQEFPLQRLAKPEEIASAVKFLISKEASYITGHVLNINGGAFI
;
A
#
# COMPACT_ATOMS: atom_id res chain seq x y z
N MET A 1 -26.11 -3.61 -7.89
CA MET A 1 -25.28 -4.00 -6.73
C MET A 1 -24.48 -2.79 -6.29
N LYS A 2 -24.32 -2.55 -4.98
CA LYS A 2 -23.45 -1.50 -4.43
C LYS A 2 -22.02 -1.80 -4.88
N ARG A 3 -21.28 -0.77 -5.28
CA ARG A 3 -19.84 -0.89 -5.57
C ARG A 3 -19.07 -0.76 -4.26
N ASP A 4 -18.06 -1.60 -4.07
CA ASP A 4 -17.13 -1.44 -2.95
C ASP A 4 -16.23 -0.24 -3.19
N THR A 5 -15.96 0.51 -2.13
CA THR A 5 -15.09 1.69 -2.15
C THR A 5 -13.68 1.30 -1.72
N VAL A 6 -12.71 1.53 -2.59
CA VAL A 6 -11.29 1.23 -2.39
C VAL A 6 -10.51 2.51 -2.15
N LEU A 7 -9.95 2.67 -0.96
CA LEU A 7 -8.97 3.71 -0.66
C LEU A 7 -7.55 3.18 -0.84
N ILE A 8 -6.75 3.84 -1.69
CA ILE A 8 -5.34 3.51 -1.89
C ILE A 8 -4.50 4.69 -1.43
N THR A 9 -3.74 4.54 -0.35
CA THR A 9 -2.86 5.60 0.13
C THR A 9 -1.60 5.72 -0.72
N GLY A 10 -1.13 6.95 -0.99
CA GLY A 10 0.06 7.19 -1.78
C GLY A 10 -0.06 6.71 -3.23
N SER A 11 -1.20 6.91 -3.87
CA SER A 11 -1.51 6.36 -5.19
C SER A 11 -1.33 7.33 -6.37
N SER A 12 -0.53 8.39 -6.18
CA SER A 12 -0.17 9.31 -7.28
C SER A 12 0.84 8.73 -8.27
N ARG A 13 1.61 7.71 -7.90
CA ARG A 13 2.66 7.10 -8.73
C ARG A 13 2.99 5.67 -8.29
N GLY A 14 3.90 5.01 -9.02
CA GLY A 14 4.47 3.70 -8.67
C GLY A 14 3.40 2.63 -8.45
N ILE A 15 3.62 1.78 -7.45
CA ILE A 15 2.74 0.65 -7.10
C ILE A 15 1.31 1.14 -6.83
N GLY A 16 1.15 2.23 -6.08
CA GLY A 16 -0.17 2.75 -5.73
C GLY A 16 -1.00 3.17 -6.94
N SER A 17 -0.38 3.82 -7.93
CA SER A 17 -1.06 4.20 -9.17
C SER A 17 -1.43 2.99 -10.02
N ALA A 18 -0.54 1.99 -10.10
CA ALA A 18 -0.82 0.74 -10.81
C ALA A 18 -1.98 -0.03 -10.17
N ILE A 19 -2.04 -0.07 -8.82
CA ILE A 19 -3.19 -0.65 -8.09
C ILE A 19 -4.46 0.12 -8.43
N ALA A 20 -4.46 1.46 -8.35
CA ALA A 20 -5.62 2.28 -8.64
C ALA A 20 -6.14 2.05 -10.07
N LYS A 21 -5.26 2.06 -11.08
CA LYS A 21 -5.60 1.80 -12.49
C LYS A 21 -6.10 0.38 -12.73
N THR A 22 -5.50 -0.61 -12.08
CA THR A 22 -5.90 -2.02 -12.20
C THR A 22 -7.30 -2.24 -11.63
N LEU A 23 -7.55 -1.72 -10.43
CA LEU A 23 -8.83 -1.88 -9.76
C LEU A 23 -9.94 -1.03 -10.40
N ALA A 24 -9.60 0.10 -10.99
CA ALA A 24 -10.56 0.94 -11.70
C ALA A 24 -11.18 0.28 -12.94
N LYS A 25 -10.53 -0.75 -13.50
CA LYS A 25 -11.08 -1.56 -14.60
C LYS A 25 -12.15 -2.55 -14.15
N GLU A 26 -12.28 -2.72 -12.84
CA GLU A 26 -13.30 -3.54 -12.20
C GLU A 26 -14.44 -2.65 -11.66
N ASN A 27 -15.43 -3.24 -11.03
CA ASN A 27 -16.60 -2.50 -10.54
C ASN A 27 -16.40 -1.89 -9.15
N TYR A 28 -15.32 -1.09 -8.95
CA TYR A 28 -15.01 -0.41 -7.70
C TYR A 28 -15.18 1.12 -7.81
N ASN A 29 -15.50 1.76 -6.69
CA ASN A 29 -15.24 3.18 -6.50
C ASN A 29 -13.78 3.34 -6.09
N ILE A 30 -13.01 4.21 -6.73
CA ILE A 30 -11.58 4.36 -6.51
C ILE A 30 -11.28 5.68 -5.82
N VAL A 31 -10.52 5.64 -4.74
CA VAL A 31 -10.04 6.84 -4.06
C VAL A 31 -8.52 6.90 -4.14
N ILE A 32 -8.03 7.90 -4.85
CA ILE A 32 -6.62 8.25 -5.00
C ILE A 32 -6.25 9.21 -3.88
N ASN A 33 -5.35 8.78 -2.99
CA ASN A 33 -4.77 9.67 -1.98
C ASN A 33 -3.35 10.07 -2.36
N TYR A 34 -3.04 11.34 -2.16
CA TYR A 34 -1.70 11.90 -2.33
C TYR A 34 -1.42 12.98 -1.27
N LYS A 35 -0.14 13.27 -1.01
CA LYS A 35 0.29 14.33 -0.08
C LYS A 35 0.73 15.60 -0.83
N GLU A 36 1.71 15.48 -1.71
CA GLU A 36 2.40 16.62 -2.33
C GLU A 36 2.27 16.64 -3.86
N ASN A 37 2.37 15.49 -4.50
CA ASN A 37 2.47 15.41 -5.95
C ASN A 37 1.10 15.43 -6.63
N GLU A 38 0.46 16.61 -6.64
CA GLU A 38 -0.85 16.81 -7.23
C GLU A 38 -0.85 16.58 -8.75
N VAL A 39 0.22 16.98 -9.43
CA VAL A 39 0.33 16.82 -10.89
C VAL A 39 0.26 15.35 -11.28
N GLU A 40 1.02 14.49 -10.63
CA GLU A 40 0.98 13.05 -10.91
C GLU A 40 -0.34 12.41 -10.46
N ALA A 41 -0.88 12.83 -9.31
CA ALA A 41 -2.19 12.36 -8.86
C ALA A 41 -3.28 12.69 -9.87
N LYS A 42 -3.25 13.92 -10.44
CA LYS A 42 -4.19 14.37 -11.47
C LYS A 42 -4.05 13.57 -12.76
N LYS A 43 -2.83 13.23 -13.20
CA LYS A 43 -2.64 12.36 -14.37
C LYS A 43 -3.32 10.99 -14.17
N VAL A 44 -3.12 10.37 -13.00
CA VAL A 44 -3.75 9.09 -12.66
C VAL A 44 -5.27 9.22 -12.61
N PHE A 45 -5.77 10.29 -11.98
CA PHE A 45 -7.21 10.58 -11.89
C PHE A 45 -7.85 10.74 -13.26
N GLU A 46 -7.29 11.59 -14.13
CA GLU A 46 -7.84 11.84 -15.46
C GLU A 46 -7.78 10.58 -16.34
N GLU A 47 -6.71 9.78 -16.25
CA GLU A 47 -6.63 8.51 -16.95
C GLU A 47 -7.74 7.55 -16.50
N ILE A 48 -7.90 7.35 -15.18
CA ILE A 48 -8.95 6.46 -14.65
C ILE A 48 -10.33 6.97 -15.06
N LYS A 49 -10.58 8.27 -15.00
CA LYS A 49 -11.85 8.89 -15.31
C LYS A 49 -12.34 8.63 -16.74
N THR A 50 -11.42 8.35 -17.67
CA THR A 50 -11.80 8.02 -19.05
C THR A 50 -12.59 6.72 -19.18
N TYR A 51 -12.45 5.78 -18.23
CA TYR A 51 -13.09 4.47 -18.25
C TYR A 51 -13.82 4.11 -16.94
N ASN A 52 -13.57 4.81 -15.84
CA ASN A 52 -14.32 4.67 -14.60
C ASN A 52 -14.65 6.04 -14.00
N PRO A 53 -15.89 6.52 -14.13
CA PRO A 53 -16.29 7.82 -13.60
C PRO A 53 -16.35 7.86 -12.06
N ASN A 54 -16.33 6.70 -11.39
CA ASN A 54 -16.38 6.59 -9.93
C ASN A 54 -14.96 6.64 -9.34
N VAL A 55 -14.29 7.75 -9.58
CA VAL A 55 -12.96 8.02 -9.04
C VAL A 55 -12.98 9.34 -8.29
N LEU A 56 -12.30 9.37 -7.15
CA LEU A 56 -12.10 10.54 -6.30
C LEU A 56 -10.60 10.73 -6.05
N MET A 57 -10.15 11.96 -6.03
CA MET A 57 -8.76 12.32 -5.74
C MET A 57 -8.72 13.23 -4.53
N ILE A 58 -8.06 12.79 -3.45
CA ILE A 58 -8.04 13.51 -2.17
C ILE A 58 -6.59 13.75 -1.71
N ARG A 59 -6.29 15.02 -1.42
CA ARG A 59 -5.04 15.39 -0.76
C ARG A 59 -5.16 15.18 0.74
N ALA A 60 -4.29 14.33 1.31
CA ALA A 60 -4.16 14.15 2.75
C ALA A 60 -2.79 13.60 3.11
N ASP A 61 -2.15 14.19 4.13
CA ASP A 61 -0.96 13.66 4.76
C ASP A 61 -1.37 12.64 5.84
N ILE A 62 -1.12 11.36 5.60
CA ILE A 62 -1.51 10.29 6.53
C ILE A 62 -0.76 10.33 7.88
N ARG A 63 0.28 11.17 8.00
CA ARG A 63 0.94 11.44 9.27
C ARG A 63 0.07 12.26 10.22
N LYS A 64 -0.97 12.91 9.72
CA LYS A 64 -1.83 13.84 10.47
C LYS A 64 -3.23 13.27 10.65
N THR A 65 -3.61 13.04 11.89
CA THR A 65 -4.90 12.45 12.24
C THR A 65 -6.08 13.25 11.67
N ASN A 66 -6.05 14.57 11.75
CA ASN A 66 -7.11 15.44 11.24
C ASN A 66 -7.25 15.36 9.71
N GLU A 67 -6.14 15.22 8.97
CA GLU A 67 -6.20 15.08 7.52
C GLU A 67 -6.75 13.69 7.12
N VAL A 68 -6.40 12.63 7.87
CA VAL A 68 -7.00 11.31 7.68
C VAL A 68 -8.51 11.33 7.95
N GLU A 69 -8.95 11.94 9.07
CA GLU A 69 -10.38 12.08 9.37
C GLU A 69 -11.13 12.83 8.26
N ASN A 70 -10.58 13.95 7.79
CA ASN A 70 -11.18 14.72 6.70
C ASN A 70 -11.27 13.91 5.39
N MET A 71 -10.21 13.17 5.05
CA MET A 71 -10.20 12.29 3.88
C MET A 71 -11.32 11.25 3.94
N PHE A 72 -11.47 10.56 5.06
CA PHE A 72 -12.55 9.57 5.22
C PHE A 72 -13.93 10.23 5.18
N ASN A 73 -14.11 11.39 5.82
CA ASN A 73 -15.38 12.13 5.78
C ASN A 73 -15.75 12.57 4.35
N GLU A 74 -14.78 12.96 3.51
CA GLU A 74 -15.03 13.24 2.09
C GLU A 74 -15.44 11.99 1.32
N ILE A 75 -14.76 10.87 1.53
CA ILE A 75 -15.11 9.59 0.90
C ILE A 75 -16.53 9.18 1.27
N GLU A 76 -16.87 9.26 2.56
CA GLU A 76 -18.18 8.87 3.07
C GLU A 76 -19.33 9.70 2.49
N LYS A 77 -19.12 10.98 2.23
CA LYS A 77 -20.10 11.86 1.57
C LYS A 77 -20.38 11.46 0.11
N VAL A 78 -19.38 10.94 -0.60
CA VAL A 78 -19.49 10.67 -2.05
C VAL A 78 -19.82 9.21 -2.33
N PHE A 79 -19.12 8.29 -1.68
CA PHE A 79 -19.17 6.85 -1.98
C PHE A 79 -19.70 6.00 -0.82
N GLY A 80 -19.89 6.58 0.35
CA GLY A 80 -20.14 5.85 1.57
C GLY A 80 -18.84 5.32 2.18
N ASN A 81 -18.96 4.27 2.99
CA ASN A 81 -17.82 3.74 3.75
C ASN A 81 -16.69 3.20 2.84
N VAL A 82 -15.48 3.24 3.37
CA VAL A 82 -14.34 2.50 2.79
C VAL A 82 -14.52 1.01 3.09
N ASP A 83 -14.73 0.22 2.05
CA ASP A 83 -14.92 -1.23 2.15
C ASP A 83 -13.57 -1.97 2.01
N ILE A 84 -12.62 -1.37 1.26
CA ILE A 84 -11.29 -1.93 0.99
C ILE A 84 -10.23 -0.85 1.22
N LEU A 85 -9.25 -1.14 2.07
CA LEU A 85 -8.14 -0.23 2.37
C LEU A 85 -6.81 -0.83 1.91
N ILE A 86 -6.11 -0.10 1.01
CA ILE A 86 -4.77 -0.45 0.56
C ILE A 86 -3.78 0.56 1.16
N ASN A 87 -3.09 0.15 2.22
CA ASN A 87 -2.02 0.93 2.83
C ASN A 87 -0.74 0.77 2.02
N ASN A 88 -0.55 1.66 1.04
CA ASN A 88 0.60 1.66 0.13
C ASN A 88 1.56 2.81 0.40
N ALA A 89 1.10 3.95 0.90
CA ALA A 89 1.97 5.09 1.17
C ALA A 89 3.16 4.71 2.05
N GLY A 90 4.35 5.10 1.60
CA GLY A 90 5.60 4.83 2.30
C GLY A 90 6.76 5.57 1.68
N ILE A 91 7.78 5.77 2.49
CA ILE A 91 9.08 6.32 2.11
C ILE A 91 10.18 5.34 2.47
N ALA A 92 11.33 5.45 1.79
CA ALA A 92 12.54 4.69 2.03
C ALA A 92 13.75 5.63 1.93
N SER A 93 14.83 5.28 2.60
CA SER A 93 16.13 5.92 2.42
C SER A 93 17.25 4.90 2.65
N ILE A 94 18.38 5.11 1.99
CA ILE A 94 19.57 4.27 2.11
C ILE A 94 20.57 4.98 3.01
N ARG A 95 20.90 4.39 4.16
CA ARG A 95 21.82 4.94 5.18
C ARG A 95 22.53 3.82 5.92
N PHE A 96 23.79 4.02 6.31
CA PHE A 96 24.38 3.20 7.36
C PHE A 96 23.65 3.42 8.67
N PHE A 97 23.50 2.39 9.49
CA PHE A 97 22.72 2.46 10.72
C PHE A 97 23.19 3.57 11.67
N GLN A 98 24.51 3.74 11.82
CA GLN A 98 25.10 4.76 12.67
C GLN A 98 24.89 6.20 12.16
N ASP A 99 24.53 6.36 10.89
CA ASP A 99 24.32 7.66 10.25
C ASP A 99 22.83 8.06 10.17
N ILE A 100 21.94 7.16 10.61
CA ILE A 100 20.50 7.45 10.68
C ILE A 100 20.26 8.41 11.83
N THR A 101 19.72 9.60 11.53
CA THR A 101 19.33 10.55 12.56
C THR A 101 18.01 10.13 13.24
N GLU A 102 17.76 10.63 14.46
CA GLU A 102 16.47 10.40 15.14
C GLU A 102 15.31 10.96 14.30
N GLU A 103 15.49 12.10 13.64
CA GLU A 103 14.48 12.71 12.77
C GLU A 103 14.14 11.81 11.56
N GLU A 104 15.17 11.26 10.87
CA GLU A 104 14.97 10.32 9.77
C GLU A 104 14.24 9.05 10.25
N TRP A 105 14.62 8.54 11.44
CA TRP A 105 13.96 7.40 12.05
C TRP A 105 12.49 7.67 12.35
N GLU A 106 12.19 8.78 13.00
CA GLU A 106 10.83 9.19 13.35
C GLU A 106 9.97 9.45 12.10
N ASP A 107 10.52 10.13 11.07
CA ASP A 107 9.74 10.44 9.87
C ASP A 107 9.34 9.17 9.11
N ILE A 108 10.25 8.21 8.96
CA ILE A 108 9.94 6.94 8.26
C ILE A 108 8.88 6.12 9.04
N PHE A 109 8.94 6.09 10.38
CA PHE A 109 7.92 5.45 11.20
C PHE A 109 6.59 6.19 11.13
N ASN A 110 6.62 7.53 11.15
CA ASN A 110 5.41 8.35 11.06
C ASN A 110 4.65 8.12 9.75
N VAL A 111 5.37 8.00 8.62
CA VAL A 111 4.75 7.72 7.33
C VAL A 111 4.31 6.25 7.25
N ASN A 112 5.26 5.32 7.37
CA ASN A 112 5.04 3.92 7.01
C ASN A 112 4.16 3.19 8.01
N VAL A 113 4.34 3.44 9.32
CA VAL A 113 3.66 2.70 10.40
C VAL A 113 2.48 3.49 10.95
N HIS A 114 2.74 4.69 11.48
CA HIS A 114 1.68 5.48 12.12
C HIS A 114 0.62 5.94 11.12
N GLY A 115 1.01 6.27 9.87
CA GLY A 115 0.06 6.59 8.81
C GLY A 115 -0.87 5.41 8.50
N SER A 116 -0.30 4.21 8.32
CA SER A 116 -1.06 2.98 8.12
C SER A 116 -2.00 2.69 9.29
N TYR A 117 -1.50 2.82 10.53
CA TYR A 117 -2.31 2.66 11.74
C TYR A 117 -3.51 3.62 11.75
N ARG A 118 -3.33 4.90 11.44
CA ARG A 118 -4.43 5.89 11.44
C ARG A 118 -5.50 5.53 10.42
N CYS A 119 -5.11 5.15 9.21
CA CYS A 119 -6.05 4.74 8.17
C CYS A 119 -6.83 3.47 8.57
N ILE A 120 -6.12 2.46 9.10
CA ILE A 120 -6.75 1.23 9.58
C ILE A 120 -7.74 1.52 10.71
N LYS A 121 -7.30 2.26 11.74
CA LYS A 121 -8.12 2.62 12.89
C LYS A 121 -9.42 3.32 12.47
N ARG A 122 -9.36 4.20 11.45
CA ARG A 122 -10.52 4.93 10.94
C ARG A 122 -11.46 4.06 10.09
N ALA A 123 -10.92 3.07 9.37
CA ALA A 123 -11.70 2.18 8.52
C ALA A 123 -12.45 1.09 9.31
N ILE A 124 -11.83 0.52 10.36
CA ILE A 124 -12.33 -0.65 11.09
C ILE A 124 -13.78 -0.51 11.60
N PRO A 125 -14.21 0.59 12.22
CA PRO A 125 -15.57 0.66 12.80
C PRO A 125 -16.69 0.39 11.79
N SER A 126 -16.58 0.96 10.58
CA SER A 126 -17.56 0.72 9.51
C SER A 126 -17.48 -0.69 8.95
N MET A 127 -16.26 -1.24 8.81
CA MET A 127 -16.04 -2.62 8.36
C MET A 127 -16.65 -3.64 9.34
N ILE A 128 -16.46 -3.44 10.66
CA ILE A 128 -17.07 -4.29 11.70
C ILE A 128 -18.60 -4.21 11.65
N ASN A 129 -19.16 -3.01 11.56
CA ASN A 129 -20.61 -2.81 11.49
C ASN A 129 -21.21 -3.50 10.25
N ASN A 130 -20.52 -3.45 9.12
CA ASN A 130 -20.96 -4.07 7.87
C ASN A 130 -20.65 -5.57 7.79
N LYS A 131 -19.87 -6.12 8.74
CA LYS A 131 -19.32 -7.49 8.72
C LYS A 131 -18.60 -7.82 7.41
N TYR A 132 -17.95 -6.83 6.87
CA TYR A 132 -17.20 -6.92 5.62
C TYR A 132 -16.10 -5.87 5.57
N GLY A 133 -14.93 -6.28 5.14
CA GLY A 133 -13.81 -5.39 4.89
C GLY A 133 -12.59 -6.14 4.38
N LYS A 134 -11.73 -5.44 3.64
CA LYS A 134 -10.45 -5.98 3.19
C LYS A 134 -9.35 -4.96 3.43
N ILE A 135 -8.30 -5.37 4.10
CA ILE A 135 -7.15 -4.52 4.41
C ILE A 135 -5.91 -5.17 3.81
N ILE A 136 -5.20 -4.43 2.96
CA ILE A 136 -3.93 -4.85 2.37
C ILE A 136 -2.85 -3.86 2.77
N GLY A 137 -1.79 -4.35 3.40
CA GLY A 137 -0.57 -3.56 3.62
C GLY A 137 0.47 -3.85 2.55
N ILE A 138 1.06 -2.81 1.97
CA ILE A 138 2.23 -2.97 1.09
C ILE A 138 3.49 -2.88 1.95
N SER A 139 4.09 -4.05 2.21
CA SER A 139 5.36 -4.20 2.91
C SER A 139 6.54 -4.18 1.93
N SER A 140 7.52 -5.01 2.14
CA SER A 140 8.70 -5.23 1.31
C SER A 140 9.31 -6.58 1.64
N ILE A 141 10.11 -7.13 0.73
CA ILE A 141 11.04 -8.22 1.05
C ILE A 141 11.91 -7.87 2.27
N TRP A 142 12.33 -6.62 2.40
CA TRP A 142 13.11 -6.14 3.56
C TRP A 142 12.34 -6.14 4.89
N GLY A 143 11.03 -6.16 4.84
CA GLY A 143 10.20 -6.41 6.03
C GLY A 143 10.18 -7.88 6.46
N VAL A 144 10.58 -8.80 5.58
CA VAL A 144 10.67 -10.24 5.83
C VAL A 144 12.09 -10.64 6.23
N THR A 145 13.09 -10.16 5.48
CA THR A 145 14.49 -10.59 5.61
C THR A 145 15.40 -9.57 6.30
N GLY A 146 15.02 -8.28 6.27
CA GLY A 146 15.93 -7.17 6.54
C GLY A 146 16.79 -6.83 5.31
N GLY A 147 17.07 -5.55 5.11
CA GLY A 147 17.95 -5.03 4.05
C GLY A 147 19.14 -4.29 4.64
N ALA A 148 20.36 -4.55 4.14
CA ALA A 148 21.53 -3.77 4.51
C ALA A 148 21.33 -2.31 4.07
N LEU A 149 21.82 -1.36 4.87
CA LEU A 149 21.67 0.09 4.66
C LEU A 149 20.21 0.62 4.74
N GLU A 150 19.25 -0.24 5.04
CA GLU A 150 17.83 0.08 5.13
C GLU A 150 17.20 -0.42 6.44
N ALA A 151 17.94 -0.38 7.56
CA ALA A 151 17.49 -0.94 8.84
C ALA A 151 16.18 -0.31 9.33
N HIS A 152 16.04 1.02 9.26
CA HIS A 152 14.82 1.74 9.66
C HIS A 152 13.65 1.45 8.73
N TYR A 153 13.88 1.35 7.41
CA TYR A 153 12.87 0.94 6.44
C TYR A 153 12.41 -0.49 6.71
N SER A 154 13.35 -1.42 6.86
CA SER A 154 13.10 -2.82 7.19
C SER A 154 12.27 -2.96 8.47
N ALA A 155 12.62 -2.21 9.52
CA ALA A 155 11.86 -2.18 10.76
C ALA A 155 10.41 -1.76 10.55
N THR A 156 10.16 -0.69 9.75
CA THR A 156 8.79 -0.24 9.46
C THR A 156 8.00 -1.28 8.65
N LYS A 157 8.64 -1.93 7.68
CA LYS A 157 7.99 -2.95 6.83
C LYS A 157 7.72 -4.25 7.59
N GLY A 158 8.61 -4.61 8.53
CA GLY A 158 8.38 -5.69 9.49
C GLY A 158 7.23 -5.39 10.46
N ALA A 159 7.13 -4.14 10.93
CA ALA A 159 6.02 -3.68 11.77
C ALA A 159 4.66 -3.83 11.07
N ILE A 160 4.56 -3.47 9.78
CA ILE A 160 3.34 -3.67 8.97
C ILE A 160 2.95 -5.14 8.89
N ILE A 161 3.92 -6.04 8.67
CA ILE A 161 3.66 -7.49 8.63
C ILE A 161 3.08 -7.98 9.96
N SER A 162 3.72 -7.62 11.07
CA SER A 162 3.29 -8.05 12.40
C SER A 162 1.93 -7.47 12.79
N MET A 163 1.71 -6.19 12.53
CA MET A 163 0.43 -5.52 12.78
C MET A 163 -0.71 -6.18 11.99
N ASN A 164 -0.51 -6.43 10.71
CA ASN A 164 -1.53 -7.05 9.86
C ASN A 164 -1.85 -8.47 10.29
N LYS A 165 -0.87 -9.26 10.71
CA LYS A 165 -1.08 -10.62 11.27
C LYS A 165 -1.91 -10.58 12.55
N ALA A 166 -1.66 -9.62 13.43
CA ALA A 166 -2.44 -9.43 14.66
C ALA A 166 -3.90 -9.06 14.34
N LEU A 167 -4.08 -8.06 13.46
CA LEU A 167 -5.40 -7.60 13.02
C LEU A 167 -6.20 -8.68 12.29
N ALA A 168 -5.55 -9.55 11.52
CA ALA A 168 -6.20 -10.68 10.86
C ALA A 168 -6.88 -11.63 11.87
N LYS A 169 -6.23 -11.88 13.01
CA LYS A 169 -6.79 -12.70 14.10
C LYS A 169 -7.92 -11.98 14.84
N GLU A 170 -7.77 -10.68 15.06
CA GLU A 170 -8.72 -9.86 15.80
C GLU A 170 -10.01 -9.62 14.98
N LEU A 171 -9.88 -9.33 13.68
CA LEU A 171 -10.96 -8.87 12.84
C LEU A 171 -11.66 -9.98 12.04
N GLY A 172 -11.06 -11.17 11.98
CA GLY A 172 -11.62 -12.30 11.21
C GLY A 172 -13.04 -12.67 11.61
N TYR A 173 -13.39 -12.61 12.89
CA TYR A 173 -14.75 -12.84 13.40
C TYR A 173 -15.79 -11.82 12.90
N SER A 174 -15.30 -10.68 12.40
CA SER A 174 -16.15 -9.63 11.82
C SER A 174 -16.23 -9.73 10.29
N GLY A 175 -15.74 -10.82 9.68
CA GLY A 175 -15.74 -11.00 8.22
C GLY A 175 -14.73 -10.12 7.48
N ILE A 176 -13.70 -9.63 8.18
CA ILE A 176 -12.66 -8.77 7.61
C ILE A 176 -11.40 -9.61 7.36
N THR A 177 -10.85 -9.52 6.14
CA THR A 177 -9.55 -10.12 5.83
C THR A 177 -8.45 -9.06 5.86
N VAL A 178 -7.31 -9.41 6.45
CA VAL A 178 -6.14 -8.53 6.54
C VAL A 178 -4.92 -9.28 6.02
N ASN A 179 -4.34 -8.82 4.92
CA ASN A 179 -3.19 -9.46 4.29
C ASN A 179 -2.08 -8.45 3.98
N THR A 180 -0.91 -8.95 3.68
CA THR A 180 0.25 -8.14 3.33
C THR A 180 0.81 -8.62 2.00
N VAL A 181 1.17 -7.69 1.12
CA VAL A 181 2.01 -7.96 -0.05
C VAL A 181 3.42 -7.49 0.26
N ALA A 182 4.40 -8.33 0.00
CA ALA A 182 5.82 -8.05 0.21
C ALA A 182 6.57 -8.08 -1.16
N PRO A 183 6.64 -6.94 -1.86
CA PRO A 183 7.37 -6.85 -3.11
C PRO A 183 8.89 -7.00 -2.91
N GLY A 184 9.58 -7.53 -3.91
CA GLY A 184 11.01 -7.35 -4.11
C GLY A 184 11.32 -6.03 -4.81
N GLY A 185 12.31 -6.01 -5.71
CA GLY A 185 12.62 -4.86 -6.55
C GLY A 185 11.50 -4.61 -7.57
N VAL A 186 10.95 -3.39 -7.57
CA VAL A 186 9.87 -2.96 -8.48
C VAL A 186 10.32 -1.72 -9.24
N ASP A 187 10.11 -1.70 -10.54
CA ASP A 187 10.45 -0.58 -11.43
C ASP A 187 9.53 0.62 -11.13
N THR A 188 10.01 1.51 -10.29
CA THR A 188 9.30 2.71 -9.83
C THR A 188 10.27 3.86 -9.62
N ASP A 189 9.73 5.09 -9.49
CA ASP A 189 10.52 6.28 -9.18
C ASP A 189 11.33 6.16 -7.87
N MET A 190 10.99 5.23 -7.00
CA MET A 190 11.75 4.98 -5.76
C MET A 190 13.19 4.51 -6.06
N LEU A 191 13.41 3.87 -7.21
CA LEU A 191 14.72 3.45 -7.68
C LEU A 191 15.38 4.45 -8.64
N SER A 192 14.72 5.56 -8.97
CA SER A 192 15.24 6.52 -9.97
C SER A 192 16.58 7.18 -9.58
N SER A 193 16.89 7.24 -8.29
CA SER A 193 18.17 7.76 -7.77
C SER A 193 19.27 6.69 -7.71
N VAL A 194 18.94 5.41 -7.95
CA VAL A 194 19.90 4.31 -7.92
C VAL A 194 20.57 4.20 -9.30
N PRO A 195 21.93 4.18 -9.40
CA PRO A 195 22.62 3.98 -10.65
C PRO A 195 22.19 2.67 -11.35
N LYS A 196 22.06 2.71 -12.68
CA LYS A 196 21.61 1.55 -13.45
C LYS A 196 22.44 0.30 -13.21
N GLU A 197 23.76 0.47 -13.08
CA GLU A 197 24.70 -0.62 -12.80
C GLU A 197 24.37 -1.34 -11.48
N ASN A 198 23.95 -0.59 -10.45
CA ASN A 198 23.55 -1.16 -9.18
C ASN A 198 22.18 -1.86 -9.29
N ILE A 199 21.27 -1.33 -10.11
CA ILE A 199 19.98 -2.00 -10.40
C ILE A 199 20.23 -3.31 -11.15
N ASP A 200 21.10 -3.30 -12.15
CA ASP A 200 21.44 -4.50 -12.92
C ASP A 200 22.11 -5.57 -12.03
N ALA A 201 23.04 -5.15 -11.15
CA ALA A 201 23.65 -6.05 -10.16
C ALA A 201 22.62 -6.62 -9.19
N TYR A 202 21.71 -5.78 -8.69
CA TYR A 202 20.62 -6.20 -7.81
C TYR A 202 19.68 -7.20 -8.50
N CYS A 203 19.39 -7.00 -9.78
CA CYS A 203 18.57 -7.95 -10.56
C CYS A 203 19.22 -9.32 -10.71
N GLN A 204 20.56 -9.41 -10.73
CA GLN A 204 21.27 -10.71 -10.80
C GLN A 204 21.08 -11.57 -9.53
N GLU A 205 20.73 -10.96 -8.42
CA GLU A 205 20.41 -11.68 -7.17
C GLU A 205 19.05 -12.38 -7.22
N PHE A 206 18.18 -12.01 -8.18
CA PHE A 206 16.86 -12.60 -8.32
C PHE A 206 16.87 -13.76 -9.32
N PRO A 207 16.24 -14.90 -9.01
CA PRO A 207 16.06 -15.97 -10.00
C PRO A 207 15.40 -15.51 -11.30
N LEU A 208 14.47 -14.54 -11.26
CA LEU A 208 13.84 -13.98 -12.46
C LEU A 208 14.65 -12.86 -13.14
N GLN A 209 15.78 -12.44 -12.56
CA GLN A 209 16.78 -11.50 -13.12
C GLN A 209 16.20 -10.18 -13.67
N ARG A 210 15.15 -9.66 -13.07
CA ARG A 210 14.55 -8.39 -13.44
C ARG A 210 13.77 -7.77 -12.28
N LEU A 211 13.54 -6.48 -12.37
CA LEU A 211 12.54 -5.82 -11.53
C LEU A 211 11.13 -6.28 -11.91
N ALA A 212 10.24 -6.33 -10.94
CA ALA A 212 8.82 -6.47 -11.19
C ALA A 212 8.25 -5.17 -11.79
N LYS A 213 7.25 -5.29 -12.65
CA LYS A 213 6.43 -4.15 -13.05
C LYS A 213 5.42 -3.83 -11.95
N PRO A 214 5.07 -2.55 -11.72
CA PRO A 214 4.05 -2.17 -10.74
C PRO A 214 2.71 -2.91 -10.92
N GLU A 215 2.36 -3.26 -12.18
CA GLU A 215 1.14 -3.99 -12.52
C GLU A 215 1.17 -5.45 -12.01
N GLU A 216 2.35 -6.05 -11.84
CA GLU A 216 2.48 -7.40 -11.27
C GLU A 216 2.13 -7.39 -9.79
N ILE A 217 2.51 -6.32 -9.07
CA ILE A 217 2.12 -6.11 -7.67
C ILE A 217 0.61 -5.81 -7.58
N ALA A 218 0.11 -4.97 -8.48
CA ALA A 218 -1.32 -4.63 -8.54
C ALA A 218 -2.20 -5.86 -8.80
N SER A 219 -1.74 -6.80 -9.61
CA SER A 219 -2.45 -8.06 -9.88
C SER A 219 -2.56 -8.94 -8.63
N ALA A 220 -1.50 -9.00 -7.82
CA ALA A 220 -1.52 -9.71 -6.54
C ALA A 220 -2.49 -9.06 -5.54
N VAL A 221 -2.50 -7.73 -5.46
CA VAL A 221 -3.47 -6.99 -4.63
C VAL A 221 -4.90 -7.26 -5.12
N LYS A 222 -5.15 -7.20 -6.43
CA LYS A 222 -6.45 -7.52 -7.02
C LYS A 222 -6.92 -8.92 -6.62
N PHE A 223 -6.04 -9.92 -6.66
CA PHE A 223 -6.37 -11.28 -6.22
C PHE A 223 -6.74 -11.31 -4.73
N LEU A 224 -5.93 -10.71 -3.85
CA LEU A 224 -6.17 -10.76 -2.41
C LEU A 224 -7.46 -10.05 -1.97
N ILE A 225 -7.95 -9.08 -2.72
CA ILE A 225 -9.21 -8.41 -2.44
C ILE A 225 -10.42 -9.08 -3.14
N SER A 226 -10.20 -10.06 -3.99
CA SER A 226 -11.26 -10.75 -4.72
C SER A 226 -12.05 -11.73 -3.84
N LYS A 227 -13.13 -12.29 -4.38
CA LYS A 227 -13.93 -13.33 -3.70
C LYS A 227 -13.16 -14.65 -3.61
N GLU A 228 -12.32 -14.94 -4.59
CA GLU A 228 -11.48 -16.14 -4.67
C GLU A 228 -10.48 -16.22 -3.51
N ALA A 229 -10.08 -15.08 -2.95
CA ALA A 229 -9.20 -14.98 -1.79
C ALA A 229 -9.96 -14.85 -0.45
N SER A 230 -11.26 -15.13 -0.40
CA SER A 230 -12.09 -14.92 0.79
C SER A 230 -11.68 -15.74 2.02
N TYR A 231 -10.92 -16.83 1.84
CA TYR A 231 -10.39 -17.66 2.92
C TYR A 231 -8.91 -17.40 3.23
N ILE A 232 -8.34 -16.31 2.67
CA ILE A 232 -6.95 -15.90 2.91
C ILE A 232 -6.94 -14.68 3.84
N THR A 233 -6.41 -14.84 5.05
CA THR A 233 -6.19 -13.76 6.01
C THR A 233 -4.92 -14.00 6.83
N GLY A 234 -4.22 -12.94 7.24
CA GLY A 234 -2.94 -13.01 7.95
C GLY A 234 -1.75 -13.43 7.08
N HIS A 235 -1.96 -13.56 5.77
CA HIS A 235 -0.92 -14.01 4.84
C HIS A 235 0.03 -12.87 4.43
N VAL A 236 1.30 -13.24 4.22
CA VAL A 236 2.31 -12.37 3.59
C VAL A 236 2.62 -12.96 2.22
N LEU A 237 2.08 -12.33 1.18
CA LEU A 237 2.29 -12.75 -0.20
C LEU A 237 3.57 -12.11 -0.75
N ASN A 238 4.61 -12.91 -0.90
CA ASN A 238 5.88 -12.47 -1.47
C ASN A 238 5.79 -12.38 -3.00
N ILE A 239 6.06 -11.20 -3.55
CA ILE A 239 6.14 -10.93 -5.00
C ILE A 239 7.54 -10.40 -5.27
N ASN A 240 8.54 -11.28 -5.23
CA ASN A 240 9.94 -10.90 -5.12
C ASN A 240 10.86 -11.54 -6.16
N GLY A 241 10.31 -12.17 -7.21
CA GLY A 241 11.10 -12.78 -8.27
C GLY A 241 11.98 -13.96 -7.81
N GLY A 242 11.68 -14.54 -6.64
CA GLY A 242 12.43 -15.65 -6.05
C GLY A 242 13.63 -15.20 -5.18
N ALA A 243 13.79 -13.90 -4.95
CA ALA A 243 14.89 -13.38 -4.12
C ALA A 243 14.86 -13.90 -2.67
N PHE A 244 13.71 -14.33 -2.20
CA PHE A 244 13.53 -15.00 -0.91
C PHE A 244 12.41 -16.05 -1.04
N ILE A 245 12.71 -17.25 -0.60
CA ILE A 245 11.83 -18.44 -0.66
C ILE A 245 11.65 -19.01 0.75
#